data_e40f592752eb8993c281895bee9b3f9e
#
_entry.id   e40f592752eb8993c281895bee9b3f9e
#
_cell.length_a   1.000
_cell.length_b   1.000
_cell.length_c   1.000
_cell.angle_alpha   90.00
_cell.angle_beta   90.00
_cell.angle_gamma   90.00
#
_symmetry.space_group_name_H-M   'P 1'
#
loop_
_entity.id
_entity.type
_entity.pdbx_description
1 polymer ?
#
loop_
_entity_poly.entity_id
_entity_poly.type
_entity_poly.pdbx_seq_one_letter_code
_entity_poly.pdbx_strand_id
1 'polypeptide(L)'
;MKRALVTGAARGIGKAIATRLGAEGWTVALLDVSQSDAEVAAANIEGAIGLGGDISDESSVIAALDTFGGPLDLVVNNAGIVRFGPLLDLAVEDFVAVTQVNLVGTFTVARAAARRMRDANVRGSIVNITSMNGVAPGPNGGAYGATKAAIALLTQQMAIEWGPHGIRVNAIAPGLILAGMSDPIYADPEIREARASKVPLGRLGTPDDIASLVVFLASAESSYITGQNILVDGGVTMSMIANLPRPKSVDKVGMT
;
A
#
# COMPACT_ATOMS: atom_id res chain seq x y z
N MET A 1 -10.35 3.19 -22.32
CA MET A 1 -9.08 2.77 -21.70
C MET A 1 -9.26 2.95 -20.20
N LYS A 2 -8.90 1.97 -19.36
CA LYS A 2 -9.04 2.05 -17.90
C LYS A 2 -8.04 3.07 -17.33
N ARG A 3 -8.43 3.76 -16.27
CA ARG A 3 -7.67 4.85 -15.68
C ARG A 3 -7.39 4.59 -14.20
N ALA A 4 -6.13 4.72 -13.81
CA ALA A 4 -5.68 4.48 -12.45
C ALA A 4 -4.93 5.70 -11.88
N LEU A 5 -5.15 6.00 -10.59
CA LEU A 5 -4.33 6.91 -9.80
C LEU A 5 -3.53 6.08 -8.79
N VAL A 6 -2.23 6.30 -8.71
CA VAL A 6 -1.35 5.71 -7.68
C VAL A 6 -0.66 6.83 -6.92
N THR A 7 -0.82 6.86 -5.59
CA THR A 7 -0.19 7.86 -4.73
C THR A 7 1.15 7.37 -4.18
N GLY A 8 2.11 8.29 -3.95
CA GLY A 8 3.48 7.93 -3.55
C GLY A 8 4.18 7.09 -4.62
N ALA A 9 3.97 7.45 -5.90
CA ALA A 9 4.33 6.60 -7.04
C ALA A 9 5.65 6.95 -7.71
N ALA A 10 6.40 7.94 -7.22
CA ALA A 10 7.71 8.28 -7.75
C ALA A 10 8.75 7.17 -7.55
N ARG A 11 8.58 6.29 -6.56
CA ARG A 11 9.53 5.23 -6.23
C ARG A 11 8.87 4.03 -5.54
N GLY A 12 9.69 3.00 -5.27
CA GLY A 12 9.31 1.85 -4.44
C GLY A 12 8.09 1.09 -4.95
N ILE A 13 7.20 0.72 -4.03
CA ILE A 13 6.00 -0.08 -4.31
C ILE A 13 5.06 0.68 -5.25
N GLY A 14 4.84 1.98 -5.02
CA GLY A 14 3.95 2.79 -5.85
C GLY A 14 4.40 2.85 -7.31
N LYS A 15 5.71 3.03 -7.56
CA LYS A 15 6.28 3.01 -8.92
C LYS A 15 6.10 1.65 -9.59
N ALA A 16 6.36 0.55 -8.87
CA ALA A 16 6.18 -0.80 -9.41
C ALA A 16 4.71 -1.07 -9.78
N ILE A 17 3.77 -0.65 -8.93
CA ILE A 17 2.34 -0.74 -9.22
C ILE A 17 2.00 0.05 -10.49
N ALA A 18 2.44 1.30 -10.59
CA ALA A 18 2.19 2.14 -11.77
C ALA A 18 2.79 1.53 -13.04
N THR A 19 4.03 1.02 -12.98
CA THR A 19 4.69 0.33 -14.09
C THR A 19 3.92 -0.91 -14.53
N ARG A 20 3.47 -1.73 -13.58
CA ARG A 20 2.70 -2.93 -13.91
C ARG A 20 1.34 -2.60 -14.53
N LEU A 21 0.64 -1.58 -14.03
CA LEU A 21 -0.63 -1.13 -14.60
C LEU A 21 -0.44 -0.58 -16.03
N GLY A 22 0.61 0.21 -16.28
CA GLY A 22 0.95 0.67 -17.64
C GLY A 22 1.18 -0.49 -18.59
N ALA A 23 1.93 -1.51 -18.19
CA ALA A 23 2.16 -2.74 -18.98
C ALA A 23 0.86 -3.53 -19.27
N GLU A 24 -0.16 -3.39 -18.42
CA GLU A 24 -1.51 -3.95 -18.63
C GLU A 24 -2.44 -3.01 -19.46
N GLY A 25 -1.90 -1.93 -20.01
CA GLY A 25 -2.62 -1.01 -20.90
C GLY A 25 -3.50 0.02 -20.18
N TRP A 26 -3.24 0.32 -18.89
CA TRP A 26 -3.93 1.37 -18.17
C TRP A 26 -3.31 2.75 -18.45
N THR A 27 -4.13 3.79 -18.48
CA THR A 27 -3.64 5.16 -18.33
C THR A 27 -3.42 5.42 -16.84
N VAL A 28 -2.20 5.77 -16.43
CA VAL A 28 -1.83 5.85 -15.00
C VAL A 28 -1.38 7.25 -14.63
N ALA A 29 -1.97 7.82 -13.59
CA ALA A 29 -1.45 9.02 -12.93
C ALA A 29 -0.59 8.61 -11.73
N LEU A 30 0.66 9.05 -11.74
CA LEU A 30 1.60 8.91 -10.64
C LEU A 30 1.55 10.20 -9.81
N LEU A 31 0.90 10.17 -8.66
CA LEU A 31 0.82 11.31 -7.75
C LEU A 31 1.89 11.20 -6.67
N ASP A 32 2.74 12.20 -6.55
CA ASP A 32 3.74 12.30 -5.49
C ASP A 32 3.88 13.74 -5.01
N VAL A 33 4.41 13.94 -3.80
CA VAL A 33 4.68 15.29 -3.29
C VAL A 33 5.75 16.01 -4.13
N SER A 34 6.68 15.27 -4.71
CA SER A 34 7.66 15.75 -5.68
C SER A 34 7.14 15.55 -7.11
N GLN A 35 6.66 16.61 -7.73
CA GLN A 35 6.20 16.56 -9.11
C GLN A 35 7.30 16.11 -10.07
N SER A 36 8.52 16.62 -9.92
CA SER A 36 9.64 16.25 -10.78
C SER A 36 9.97 14.77 -10.71
N ASP A 37 9.93 14.17 -9.49
CA ASP A 37 10.21 12.75 -9.35
C ASP A 37 9.06 11.88 -9.92
N ALA A 38 7.81 12.35 -9.80
CA ALA A 38 6.66 11.69 -10.41
C ALA A 38 6.73 11.74 -11.95
N GLU A 39 7.13 12.86 -12.53
CA GLU A 39 7.33 13.02 -13.98
C GLU A 39 8.45 12.11 -14.51
N VAL A 40 9.59 12.07 -13.82
CA VAL A 40 10.70 11.16 -14.15
C VAL A 40 10.27 9.70 -14.06
N ALA A 41 9.48 9.34 -13.05
CA ALA A 41 8.97 7.98 -12.92
C ALA A 41 7.97 7.62 -14.03
N ALA A 42 7.10 8.56 -14.42
CA ALA A 42 6.08 8.36 -15.45
C ALA A 42 6.66 8.29 -16.87
N ALA A 43 7.78 8.99 -17.14
CA ALA A 43 8.39 9.06 -18.48
C ALA A 43 8.75 7.68 -19.07
N ASN A 44 8.92 6.65 -18.23
CA ASN A 44 9.25 5.30 -18.66
C ASN A 44 8.04 4.35 -18.65
N ILE A 45 6.81 4.87 -18.50
CA ILE A 45 5.59 4.07 -18.44
C ILE A 45 4.64 4.59 -19.53
N GLU A 46 4.30 3.73 -20.48
CA GLU A 46 3.40 4.11 -21.58
C GLU A 46 2.02 4.53 -21.03
N GLY A 47 1.51 5.66 -21.52
CA GLY A 47 0.21 6.21 -21.10
C GLY A 47 0.18 6.77 -19.68
N ALA A 48 1.34 6.98 -19.04
CA ALA A 48 1.40 7.54 -17.69
C ALA A 48 1.69 9.04 -17.69
N ILE A 49 1.22 9.73 -16.64
CA ILE A 49 1.56 11.11 -16.33
C ILE A 49 2.04 11.25 -14.89
N GLY A 50 3.03 12.09 -14.65
CA GLY A 50 3.47 12.48 -13.32
C GLY A 50 2.71 13.71 -12.84
N LEU A 51 2.24 13.69 -11.61
CA LEU A 51 1.50 14.77 -10.97
C LEU A 51 2.11 15.09 -9.61
N GLY A 52 2.23 16.39 -9.31
CA GLY A 52 2.58 16.86 -7.97
C GLY A 52 1.35 17.02 -7.10
N GLY A 53 1.46 16.65 -5.82
CA GLY A 53 0.40 16.93 -4.86
C GLY A 53 0.62 16.29 -3.50
N ASP A 54 0.21 17.02 -2.47
CA ASP A 54 0.21 16.54 -1.08
C ASP A 54 -1.15 15.91 -0.78
N ILE A 55 -1.15 14.62 -0.46
CA ILE A 55 -2.38 13.89 -0.15
C ILE A 55 -3.02 14.33 1.18
N SER A 56 -2.28 14.99 2.05
CA SER A 56 -2.79 15.54 3.31
C SER A 56 -3.57 16.86 3.14
N ASP A 57 -3.50 17.46 1.95
CA ASP A 57 -4.26 18.65 1.54
C ASP A 57 -5.33 18.29 0.51
N GLU A 58 -6.60 18.46 0.88
CA GLU A 58 -7.73 18.14 0.01
C GLU A 58 -7.72 18.96 -1.29
N SER A 59 -7.32 20.22 -1.25
CA SER A 59 -7.27 21.09 -2.43
C SER A 59 -6.23 20.62 -3.43
N SER A 60 -5.08 20.17 -2.95
CA SER A 60 -4.02 19.57 -3.74
C SER A 60 -4.47 18.27 -4.41
N VAL A 61 -5.17 17.40 -3.68
CA VAL A 61 -5.75 16.15 -4.23
C VAL A 61 -6.76 16.44 -5.33
N ILE A 62 -7.66 17.40 -5.10
CA ILE A 62 -8.68 17.78 -6.09
C ILE A 62 -8.00 18.33 -7.36
N ALA A 63 -7.03 19.22 -7.24
CA ALA A 63 -6.30 19.78 -8.36
C ALA A 63 -5.57 18.68 -9.19
N ALA A 64 -4.93 17.74 -8.53
CA ALA A 64 -4.29 16.60 -9.21
C ALA A 64 -5.30 15.72 -9.95
N LEU A 65 -6.43 15.43 -9.33
CA LEU A 65 -7.51 14.68 -9.97
C LEU A 65 -8.15 15.42 -11.15
N ASP A 66 -8.29 16.77 -11.07
CA ASP A 66 -8.80 17.60 -12.17
C ASP A 66 -7.81 17.62 -13.34
N THR A 67 -6.52 17.72 -13.06
CA THR A 67 -5.45 17.66 -14.07
C THR A 67 -5.43 16.29 -14.76
N PHE A 68 -5.58 15.20 -14.02
CA PHE A 68 -5.67 13.87 -14.63
C PHE A 68 -6.94 13.75 -15.48
N GLY A 69 -8.05 14.31 -15.01
CA GLY A 69 -9.35 14.33 -15.71
C GLY A 69 -9.98 12.93 -15.88
N GLY A 70 -11.20 12.93 -16.39
CA GLY A 70 -11.94 11.70 -16.70
C GLY A 70 -12.36 10.87 -15.50
N PRO A 71 -13.11 9.77 -15.73
CA PRO A 71 -13.50 8.83 -14.69
C PRO A 71 -12.30 7.98 -14.24
N LEU A 72 -12.35 7.53 -12.99
CA LEU A 72 -11.34 6.64 -12.38
C LEU A 72 -11.91 5.23 -12.27
N ASP A 73 -11.16 4.23 -12.72
CA ASP A 73 -11.48 2.81 -12.53
C ASP A 73 -10.77 2.22 -11.31
N LEU A 74 -9.57 2.75 -11.00
CA LEU A 74 -8.74 2.29 -9.90
C LEU A 74 -8.08 3.46 -9.17
N VAL A 75 -8.04 3.38 -7.84
CA VAL A 75 -7.17 4.21 -7.02
C VAL A 75 -6.35 3.34 -6.09
N VAL A 76 -5.04 3.59 -6.04
CA VAL A 76 -4.13 2.92 -5.12
C VAL A 76 -3.56 3.95 -4.15
N ASN A 77 -3.99 3.89 -2.90
CA ASN A 77 -3.49 4.70 -1.81
C ASN A 77 -2.23 4.05 -1.23
N ASN A 78 -1.08 4.43 -1.78
CA ASN A 78 0.22 3.89 -1.38
C ASN A 78 1.07 4.92 -0.64
N ALA A 79 0.88 6.21 -0.84
CA ALA A 79 1.65 7.25 -0.17
C ALA A 79 1.59 7.11 1.36
N GLY A 80 2.74 7.32 2.00
CA GLY A 80 2.84 7.26 3.44
C GLY A 80 4.25 7.56 3.92
N ILE A 81 4.36 7.90 5.19
CA ILE A 81 5.63 8.18 5.87
C ILE A 81 5.74 7.36 7.16
N VAL A 82 6.96 7.22 7.64
CA VAL A 82 7.28 6.65 8.96
C VAL A 82 8.21 7.59 9.71
N ARG A 83 8.05 7.64 11.03
CA ARG A 83 8.99 8.25 11.96
C ARG A 83 9.35 7.17 12.98
N PHE A 84 10.57 6.66 12.88
CA PHE A 84 11.05 5.61 13.77
C PHE A 84 11.45 6.18 15.12
N GLY A 85 11.17 5.47 16.18
CA GLY A 85 11.57 5.79 17.53
C GLY A 85 10.73 5.07 18.59
N PRO A 86 11.24 4.94 19.82
CA PRO A 86 10.47 4.45 20.97
C PRO A 86 9.28 5.35 21.25
N LEU A 87 8.11 4.76 21.56
CA LEU A 87 6.88 5.56 21.82
C LEU A 87 7.00 6.54 22.99
N LEU A 88 7.84 6.23 23.98
CA LEU A 88 8.06 7.13 25.14
C LEU A 88 8.78 8.43 24.75
N ASP A 89 9.61 8.37 23.71
CA ASP A 89 10.45 9.50 23.27
C ASP A 89 9.95 10.12 21.96
N LEU A 90 8.88 9.58 21.38
CA LEU A 90 8.33 10.07 20.13
C LEU A 90 7.66 11.43 20.34
N ALA A 91 8.09 12.44 19.60
CA ALA A 91 7.45 13.75 19.60
C ALA A 91 5.99 13.65 19.13
N VAL A 92 5.09 14.38 19.79
CA VAL A 92 3.66 14.41 19.41
C VAL A 92 3.48 14.92 17.98
N GLU A 93 4.33 15.86 17.57
CA GLU A 93 4.35 16.43 16.22
C GLU A 93 4.66 15.36 15.15
N ASP A 94 5.58 14.44 15.43
CA ASP A 94 5.88 13.32 14.54
C ASP A 94 4.73 12.31 14.47
N PHE A 95 4.07 12.05 15.61
CA PHE A 95 2.87 11.22 15.65
C PHE A 95 1.74 11.83 14.80
N VAL A 96 1.51 13.14 14.95
CA VAL A 96 0.49 13.89 14.18
C VAL A 96 0.84 13.89 12.69
N ALA A 97 2.10 14.16 12.32
CA ALA A 97 2.54 14.18 10.92
C ALA A 97 2.31 12.83 10.24
N VAL A 98 2.67 11.72 10.90
CA VAL A 98 2.42 10.36 10.36
C VAL A 98 0.93 10.08 10.23
N THR A 99 0.12 10.50 11.21
CA THR A 99 -1.34 10.32 11.16
C THR A 99 -1.96 11.15 10.03
N GLN A 100 -1.53 12.39 9.87
CA GLN A 100 -2.04 13.30 8.85
C GLN A 100 -1.77 12.75 7.44
N VAL A 101 -0.55 12.32 7.15
CA VAL A 101 -0.24 11.78 5.83
C VAL A 101 -0.88 10.41 5.63
N ASN A 102 -0.64 9.45 6.54
CA ASN A 102 -1.02 8.07 6.30
C ASN A 102 -2.53 7.85 6.37
N LEU A 103 -3.20 8.36 7.42
CA LEU A 103 -4.61 8.08 7.66
C LEU A 103 -5.51 9.13 7.00
N VAL A 104 -5.30 10.42 7.32
CA VAL A 104 -6.13 11.49 6.78
C VAL A 104 -5.94 11.61 5.27
N GLY A 105 -4.69 11.56 4.78
CA GLY A 105 -4.38 11.59 3.36
C GLY A 105 -5.01 10.42 2.59
N THR A 106 -4.91 9.19 3.10
CA THR A 106 -5.60 8.03 2.50
C THR A 106 -7.11 8.24 2.40
N PHE A 107 -7.73 8.74 3.47
CA PHE A 107 -9.16 9.06 3.47
C PHE A 107 -9.50 10.15 2.45
N THR A 108 -8.72 11.21 2.40
CA THR A 108 -8.93 12.35 1.48
C THR A 108 -8.93 11.90 0.02
N VAL A 109 -7.90 11.14 -0.38
CA VAL A 109 -7.80 10.62 -1.75
C VAL A 109 -8.93 9.62 -2.05
N ALA A 110 -9.16 8.65 -1.16
CA ALA A 110 -10.20 7.63 -1.34
C ALA A 110 -11.59 8.28 -1.50
N ARG A 111 -11.93 9.25 -0.65
CA ARG A 111 -13.21 9.96 -0.68
C ARG A 111 -13.38 10.78 -1.98
N ALA A 112 -12.35 11.53 -2.37
CA ALA A 112 -12.40 12.33 -3.60
C ALA A 112 -12.58 11.43 -4.84
N ALA A 113 -11.87 10.32 -4.89
CA ALA A 113 -12.00 9.34 -5.96
C ALA A 113 -13.37 8.64 -5.98
N ALA A 114 -13.86 8.19 -4.82
CA ALA A 114 -15.16 7.54 -4.71
C ALA A 114 -16.31 8.44 -5.16
N ARG A 115 -16.26 9.75 -4.84
CA ARG A 115 -17.22 10.73 -5.35
C ARG A 115 -17.21 10.78 -6.87
N ARG A 116 -16.02 10.85 -7.51
CA ARG A 116 -15.90 10.87 -8.97
C ARG A 116 -16.39 9.57 -9.61
N MET A 117 -16.07 8.41 -9.01
CA MET A 117 -16.57 7.11 -9.46
C MET A 117 -18.10 7.07 -9.41
N ARG A 118 -18.69 7.45 -8.28
CA ARG A 118 -20.14 7.51 -8.10
C ARG A 118 -20.82 8.45 -9.11
N ASP A 119 -20.32 9.67 -9.23
CA ASP A 119 -20.91 10.72 -10.07
C ASP A 119 -20.79 10.38 -11.58
N ALA A 120 -19.75 9.64 -11.96
CA ALA A 120 -19.56 9.10 -13.31
C ALA A 120 -20.20 7.71 -13.51
N ASN A 121 -20.87 7.16 -12.48
CA ASN A 121 -21.47 5.81 -12.49
C ASN A 121 -20.46 4.70 -12.86
N VAL A 122 -19.22 4.83 -12.40
CA VAL A 122 -18.13 3.85 -12.59
C VAL A 122 -18.09 2.88 -11.41
N ARG A 123 -18.14 1.58 -11.72
CA ARG A 123 -17.94 0.49 -10.74
C ARG A 123 -16.43 0.28 -10.51
N GLY A 124 -15.86 1.13 -9.68
CA GLY A 124 -14.41 1.21 -9.49
C GLY A 124 -13.86 0.29 -8.40
N SER A 125 -12.53 0.33 -8.27
CA SER A 125 -11.79 -0.35 -7.21
C SER A 125 -10.87 0.64 -6.49
N ILE A 126 -10.83 0.57 -5.16
CA ILE A 126 -9.89 1.31 -4.33
C ILE A 126 -9.05 0.31 -3.55
N VAL A 127 -7.72 0.44 -3.65
CA VAL A 127 -6.76 -0.43 -2.95
C VAL A 127 -5.92 0.44 -2.02
N ASN A 128 -6.02 0.18 -0.72
CA ASN A 128 -5.23 0.87 0.30
C ASN A 128 -4.00 0.04 0.67
N ILE A 129 -2.80 0.61 0.62
CA ILE A 129 -1.59 -0.07 1.09
C ILE A 129 -1.45 0.15 2.59
N THR A 130 -1.71 -0.90 3.35
CA THR A 130 -1.52 -0.96 4.80
C THR A 130 -0.10 -1.44 5.14
N SER A 131 0.06 -2.35 6.07
CA SER A 131 1.32 -2.99 6.43
C SER A 131 1.07 -4.18 7.34
N MET A 132 1.98 -5.16 7.34
CA MET A 132 2.02 -6.18 8.37
C MET A 132 2.09 -5.59 9.79
N ASN A 133 2.70 -4.41 9.95
CA ASN A 133 2.77 -3.70 11.23
C ASN A 133 1.41 -3.19 11.74
N GLY A 134 0.40 -3.12 10.89
CA GLY A 134 -0.99 -2.87 11.27
C GLY A 134 -1.72 -4.13 11.77
N VAL A 135 -1.10 -5.32 11.64
CA VAL A 135 -1.64 -6.62 12.07
C VAL A 135 -0.82 -7.18 13.24
N ALA A 136 0.50 -7.18 13.12
CA ALA A 136 1.46 -7.62 14.13
C ALA A 136 2.49 -6.50 14.35
N PRO A 137 2.30 -5.65 15.35
CA PRO A 137 3.15 -4.48 15.57
C PRO A 137 4.56 -4.87 16.01
N GLY A 138 5.56 -4.16 15.48
CA GLY A 138 6.94 -4.22 15.93
C GLY A 138 7.31 -3.01 16.79
N PRO A 139 8.41 -3.07 17.55
CA PRO A 139 8.92 -1.95 18.33
C PRO A 139 9.45 -0.82 17.42
N ASN A 140 9.52 0.38 17.98
CA ASN A 140 10.09 1.58 17.35
C ASN A 140 9.40 2.05 16.05
N GLY A 141 8.18 1.57 15.76
CA GLY A 141 7.42 1.97 14.58
C GLY A 141 6.69 3.31 14.71
N GLY A 142 6.76 3.97 15.86
CA GLY A 142 6.03 5.21 16.14
C GLY A 142 4.51 5.05 15.90
N ALA A 143 3.90 6.04 15.26
CA ALA A 143 2.49 6.01 14.89
C ALA A 143 2.17 5.09 13.70
N TYR A 144 3.18 4.63 12.96
CA TYR A 144 3.00 3.96 11.67
C TYR A 144 2.07 2.75 11.75
N GLY A 145 2.35 1.79 12.66
CA GLY A 145 1.53 0.60 12.81
C GLY A 145 0.08 0.93 13.16
N ALA A 146 -0.14 1.88 14.07
CA ALA A 146 -1.47 2.34 14.45
C ALA A 146 -2.25 2.95 13.26
N THR A 147 -1.59 3.78 12.43
CA THR A 147 -2.23 4.34 11.23
C THR A 147 -2.58 3.25 10.22
N LYS A 148 -1.73 2.24 10.05
CA LYS A 148 -1.98 1.13 9.11
C LYS A 148 -3.10 0.18 9.60
N ALA A 149 -3.24 -0.02 10.89
CA ALA A 149 -4.39 -0.71 11.50
C ALA A 149 -5.70 0.10 11.32
N ALA A 150 -5.64 1.42 11.54
CA ALA A 150 -6.78 2.30 11.32
C ALA A 150 -7.25 2.29 9.85
N ILE A 151 -6.32 2.30 8.87
CA ILE A 151 -6.65 2.20 7.45
C ILE A 151 -7.31 0.84 7.13
N ALA A 152 -6.88 -0.26 7.76
CA ALA A 152 -7.51 -1.55 7.55
C ALA A 152 -8.99 -1.55 8.00
N LEU A 153 -9.30 -0.97 9.16
CA LEU A 153 -10.68 -0.81 9.62
C LEU A 153 -11.46 0.17 8.73
N LEU A 154 -10.85 1.31 8.37
CA LEU A 154 -11.46 2.31 7.48
C LEU A 154 -11.80 1.69 6.10
N THR A 155 -10.97 0.77 5.59
CA THR A 155 -11.23 0.03 4.36
C THR A 155 -12.53 -0.77 4.45
N GLN A 156 -12.79 -1.43 5.57
CA GLN A 156 -14.04 -2.18 5.79
C GLN A 156 -15.26 -1.24 5.81
N GLN A 157 -15.14 -0.12 6.50
CA GLN A 157 -16.20 0.89 6.57
C GLN A 157 -16.51 1.47 5.20
N MET A 158 -15.49 1.88 4.44
CA MET A 158 -15.64 2.36 3.05
C MET A 158 -16.29 1.29 2.15
N ALA A 159 -15.92 0.01 2.30
CA ALA A 159 -16.48 -1.09 1.52
C ALA A 159 -18.00 -1.25 1.76
N ILE A 160 -18.42 -1.12 3.01
CA ILE A 160 -19.85 -1.20 3.39
C ILE A 160 -20.63 0.00 2.81
N GLU A 161 -20.10 1.20 2.99
CA GLU A 161 -20.80 2.43 2.61
C GLU A 161 -20.81 2.69 1.08
N TRP A 162 -19.74 2.29 0.37
CA TRP A 162 -19.59 2.56 -1.07
C TRP A 162 -19.95 1.37 -1.96
N GLY A 163 -20.13 0.18 -1.37
CA GLY A 163 -20.59 -1.01 -2.08
C GLY A 163 -21.89 -0.82 -2.86
N PRO A 164 -22.93 -0.14 -2.30
CA PRO A 164 -24.15 0.17 -3.04
C PRO A 164 -23.96 0.99 -4.33
N HIS A 165 -22.83 1.72 -4.43
CA HIS A 165 -22.43 2.45 -5.65
C HIS A 165 -21.57 1.58 -6.60
N GLY A 166 -21.37 0.30 -6.29
CA GLY A 166 -20.53 -0.61 -7.08
C GLY A 166 -19.03 -0.39 -6.90
N ILE A 167 -18.61 0.36 -5.88
CA ILE A 167 -17.20 0.62 -5.59
C ILE A 167 -16.70 -0.42 -4.59
N ARG A 168 -15.67 -1.17 -4.97
CA ARG A 168 -15.00 -2.14 -4.08
C ARG A 168 -13.82 -1.45 -3.40
N VAL A 169 -13.63 -1.70 -2.11
CA VAL A 169 -12.51 -1.14 -1.35
C VAL A 169 -11.82 -2.28 -0.61
N ASN A 170 -10.54 -2.49 -0.90
CA ASN A 170 -9.72 -3.51 -0.24
C ASN A 170 -8.39 -2.91 0.21
N ALA A 171 -7.70 -3.60 1.08
CA ALA A 171 -6.36 -3.25 1.52
C ALA A 171 -5.38 -4.40 1.26
N ILE A 172 -4.13 -4.04 1.00
CA ILE A 172 -3.00 -4.97 0.95
C ILE A 172 -2.08 -4.59 2.10
N ALA A 173 -1.65 -5.59 2.87
CA ALA A 173 -0.71 -5.45 3.97
C ALA A 173 0.64 -6.07 3.59
N PRO A 174 1.59 -5.30 3.03
CA PRO A 174 2.91 -5.80 2.70
C PRO A 174 3.69 -6.24 3.94
N GLY A 175 4.47 -7.30 3.79
CA GLY A 175 5.44 -7.77 4.76
C GLY A 175 6.79 -7.07 4.62
N LEU A 176 7.86 -7.86 4.65
CA LEU A 176 9.24 -7.40 4.48
C LEU A 176 9.56 -7.25 2.98
N ILE A 177 9.38 -6.06 2.42
CA ILE A 177 9.57 -5.78 0.98
C ILE A 177 10.87 -5.01 0.75
N LEU A 178 11.63 -5.43 -0.28
CA LEU A 178 12.87 -4.78 -0.75
C LEU A 178 12.52 -3.53 -1.55
N ALA A 179 12.06 -2.47 -0.89
CA ALA A 179 11.78 -1.19 -1.56
C ALA A 179 11.48 -0.05 -0.60
N GLY A 180 11.79 1.17 -1.03
CA GLY A 180 11.29 2.41 -0.48
C GLY A 180 11.75 2.67 0.96
N MET A 181 10.83 2.72 1.92
CA MET A 181 11.15 3.01 3.33
C MET A 181 12.10 1.98 3.96
N SER A 182 12.20 0.79 3.41
CA SER A 182 13.02 -0.31 3.93
C SER A 182 14.43 -0.34 3.33
N ASP A 183 14.71 0.44 2.27
CA ASP A 183 16.01 0.43 1.60
C ASP A 183 17.20 0.65 2.55
N PRO A 184 17.16 1.60 3.51
CA PRO A 184 18.26 1.76 4.46
C PRO A 184 18.47 0.54 5.37
N ILE A 185 17.40 -0.21 5.68
CA ILE A 185 17.47 -1.41 6.53
C ILE A 185 18.13 -2.55 5.76
N TYR A 186 17.83 -2.68 4.46
CA TYR A 186 18.29 -3.76 3.60
C TYR A 186 19.58 -3.44 2.85
N ALA A 187 20.18 -2.28 3.08
CA ALA A 187 21.51 -1.94 2.59
C ALA A 187 22.59 -2.88 3.16
N ASP A 188 22.38 -3.35 4.40
CA ASP A 188 23.24 -4.33 5.06
C ASP A 188 22.84 -5.76 4.62
N PRO A 189 23.75 -6.51 3.94
CA PRO A 189 23.46 -7.87 3.47
C PRO A 189 23.19 -8.87 4.59
N GLU A 190 23.85 -8.73 5.76
CA GLU A 190 23.66 -9.64 6.90
C GLU A 190 22.27 -9.46 7.50
N ILE A 191 21.83 -8.21 7.67
CA ILE A 191 20.47 -7.90 8.14
C ILE A 191 19.43 -8.41 7.12
N ARG A 192 19.70 -8.24 5.83
CA ARG A 192 18.83 -8.71 4.76
C ARG A 192 18.66 -10.23 4.81
N GLU A 193 19.76 -10.99 4.92
CA GLU A 193 19.73 -12.44 5.01
C GLU A 193 19.05 -12.92 6.31
N ALA A 194 19.41 -12.32 7.45
CA ALA A 194 18.81 -12.63 8.73
C ALA A 194 17.28 -12.42 8.74
N ARG A 195 16.78 -11.39 8.06
CA ARG A 195 15.34 -11.16 7.92
C ARG A 195 14.70 -12.11 6.92
N ALA A 196 15.34 -12.39 5.80
CA ALA A 196 14.84 -13.36 4.80
C ALA A 196 14.67 -14.75 5.40
N SER A 197 15.61 -15.19 6.27
CA SER A 197 15.54 -16.48 6.96
C SER A 197 14.36 -16.61 7.95
N LYS A 198 13.73 -15.49 8.34
CA LYS A 198 12.53 -15.50 9.19
C LYS A 198 11.22 -15.58 8.40
N VAL A 199 11.29 -15.38 7.09
CA VAL A 199 10.13 -15.49 6.21
C VAL A 199 9.94 -16.96 5.82
N PRO A 200 8.78 -17.59 6.02
CA PRO A 200 8.55 -18.98 5.63
C PRO A 200 8.85 -19.29 4.17
N LEU A 201 8.60 -18.34 3.24
CA LEU A 201 8.96 -18.50 1.83
C LEU A 201 10.46 -18.31 1.55
N GLY A 202 11.33 -18.10 2.57
CA GLY A 202 12.79 -18.04 2.47
C GLY A 202 13.35 -16.82 1.76
N ARG A 203 12.54 -15.80 1.47
CA ARG A 203 12.97 -14.58 0.80
C ARG A 203 12.22 -13.36 1.30
N LEU A 204 12.82 -12.20 1.13
CA LEU A 204 12.09 -10.94 1.21
C LEU A 204 11.17 -10.79 -0.01
N GLY A 205 10.08 -10.08 0.17
CA GLY A 205 9.17 -9.73 -0.93
C GLY A 205 9.78 -8.65 -1.84
N THR A 206 9.25 -8.56 -3.04
CA THR A 206 9.57 -7.51 -4.01
C THR A 206 8.35 -6.61 -4.23
N PRO A 207 8.53 -5.41 -4.79
CA PRO A 207 7.40 -4.57 -5.19
C PRO A 207 6.40 -5.28 -6.13
N ASP A 208 6.89 -6.18 -6.97
CA ASP A 208 6.04 -6.94 -7.92
C ASP A 208 5.13 -7.94 -7.21
N ASP A 209 5.51 -8.49 -6.05
CA ASP A 209 4.63 -9.32 -5.23
C ASP A 209 3.37 -8.52 -4.81
N ILE A 210 3.50 -7.21 -4.60
CA ILE A 210 2.39 -6.32 -4.25
C ILE A 210 1.61 -5.88 -5.51
N ALA A 211 2.32 -5.49 -6.56
CA ALA A 211 1.71 -5.01 -7.81
C ALA A 211 0.81 -6.08 -8.44
N SER A 212 1.19 -7.35 -8.38
CA SER A 212 0.39 -8.46 -8.88
C SER A 212 -0.98 -8.57 -8.21
N LEU A 213 -1.04 -8.40 -6.89
CA LEU A 213 -2.31 -8.41 -6.15
C LEU A 213 -3.14 -7.14 -6.44
N VAL A 214 -2.51 -5.98 -6.67
CA VAL A 214 -3.23 -4.76 -7.09
C VAL A 214 -3.94 -5.00 -8.42
N VAL A 215 -3.27 -5.57 -9.42
CA VAL A 215 -3.87 -5.90 -10.73
C VAL A 215 -5.04 -6.86 -10.57
N PHE A 216 -4.91 -7.90 -9.76
CA PHE A 216 -6.01 -8.81 -9.46
C PHE A 216 -7.19 -8.08 -8.80
N LEU A 217 -6.94 -7.25 -7.78
CA LEU A 217 -8.00 -6.48 -7.10
C LEU A 217 -8.64 -5.40 -7.99
N ALA A 218 -7.97 -4.99 -9.06
CA ALA A 218 -8.50 -4.07 -10.08
C ALA A 218 -9.29 -4.77 -11.17
N SER A 219 -9.24 -6.10 -11.24
CA SER A 219 -9.87 -6.91 -12.28
C SER A 219 -11.31 -7.33 -11.94
N ALA A 220 -12.02 -7.87 -12.93
CA ALA A 220 -13.33 -8.48 -12.75
C ALA A 220 -13.26 -9.80 -11.94
N GLU A 221 -12.12 -10.45 -11.89
CA GLU A 221 -11.92 -11.71 -11.16
C GLU A 221 -12.09 -11.53 -9.65
N SER A 222 -11.88 -10.30 -9.13
CA SER A 222 -12.10 -9.93 -7.73
C SER A 222 -13.46 -9.24 -7.49
N SER A 223 -14.43 -9.40 -8.39
CA SER A 223 -15.73 -8.68 -8.35
C SER A 223 -16.56 -8.92 -7.09
N TYR A 224 -16.30 -10.01 -6.36
CA TYR A 224 -16.99 -10.33 -5.09
C TYR A 224 -16.09 -10.17 -3.86
N ILE A 225 -14.94 -9.47 -4.01
CA ILE A 225 -13.99 -9.22 -2.92
C ILE A 225 -14.03 -7.73 -2.58
N THR A 226 -14.48 -7.41 -1.36
CA THR A 226 -14.47 -6.05 -0.80
C THR A 226 -14.32 -6.09 0.72
N GLY A 227 -13.76 -5.05 1.33
CA GLY A 227 -13.55 -4.94 2.78
C GLY A 227 -12.39 -5.79 3.32
N GLN A 228 -11.56 -6.38 2.47
CA GLN A 228 -10.48 -7.26 2.92
C GLN A 228 -9.18 -6.50 3.16
N ASN A 229 -8.41 -6.92 4.17
CA ASN A 229 -7.01 -6.54 4.37
C ASN A 229 -6.13 -7.77 4.16
N ILE A 230 -5.52 -7.89 2.99
CA ILE A 230 -4.83 -9.10 2.54
C ILE A 230 -3.33 -8.99 2.85
N LEU A 231 -2.83 -9.89 3.70
CA LEU A 231 -1.40 -10.01 3.98
C LEU A 231 -0.64 -10.57 2.76
N VAL A 232 0.42 -9.85 2.35
CA VAL A 232 1.38 -10.29 1.33
C VAL A 232 2.77 -10.22 1.95
N ASP A 233 3.11 -11.21 2.74
CA ASP A 233 4.23 -11.16 3.68
C ASP A 233 5.08 -12.44 3.71
N GLY A 234 4.84 -13.37 2.78
CA GLY A 234 5.54 -14.65 2.74
C GLY A 234 5.31 -15.54 3.97
N GLY A 235 4.30 -15.22 4.80
CA GLY A 235 3.94 -15.95 6.01
C GLY A 235 4.65 -15.46 7.29
N VAL A 236 5.44 -14.38 7.22
CA VAL A 236 6.24 -13.93 8.37
C VAL A 236 5.39 -13.57 9.58
N THR A 237 4.24 -12.93 9.39
CA THR A 237 3.34 -12.55 10.48
C THR A 237 2.79 -13.76 11.26
N MET A 238 2.59 -14.89 10.57
CA MET A 238 2.06 -16.13 11.17
C MET A 238 3.16 -17.06 11.69
N SER A 239 4.44 -16.73 11.51
CA SER A 239 5.58 -17.62 11.79
C SER A 239 6.16 -17.51 13.21
N MET A 240 5.51 -16.79 14.13
CA MET A 240 6.05 -16.56 15.48
C MET A 240 6.38 -17.90 16.18
N ILE A 241 5.46 -18.86 16.19
CA ILE A 241 5.66 -20.17 16.84
C ILE A 241 6.75 -20.98 16.12
N ALA A 242 6.84 -20.89 14.80
CA ALA A 242 7.87 -21.59 14.02
C ALA A 242 9.30 -21.11 14.33
N ASN A 243 9.44 -19.87 14.81
CA ASN A 243 10.72 -19.30 15.21
C ASN A 243 11.10 -19.57 16.67
N LEU A 244 10.25 -20.26 17.45
CA LEU A 244 10.58 -20.68 18.82
C LEU A 244 11.40 -21.97 18.82
N PRO A 245 12.43 -22.08 19.69
CA PRO A 245 13.21 -23.31 19.82
C PRO A 245 12.33 -24.48 20.22
N ARG A 246 12.53 -25.65 19.58
CA ARG A 246 11.86 -26.90 19.92
C ARG A 246 12.92 -27.98 20.24
N PRO A 247 12.61 -28.95 21.13
CA PRO A 247 13.47 -30.12 21.31
C PRO A 247 13.54 -30.92 19.99
N LYS A 248 14.74 -31.31 19.57
CA LYS A 248 14.97 -32.13 18.36
C LYS A 248 14.16 -33.45 18.33
N SER A 249 13.74 -33.96 19.50
CA SER A 249 12.90 -35.15 19.62
C SER A 249 11.47 -34.95 19.10
N VAL A 250 10.98 -33.73 19.07
CA VAL A 250 9.64 -33.39 18.58
C VAL A 250 9.63 -33.15 17.06
N ASP A 251 10.77 -32.74 16.48
CA ASP A 251 10.88 -32.46 15.04
C ASP A 251 10.93 -33.74 14.18
N LYS A 252 11.09 -34.91 14.83
CA LYS A 252 11.17 -36.22 14.15
C LYS A 252 9.81 -36.94 14.03
N VAL A 253 8.74 -36.39 14.57
CA VAL A 253 7.38 -36.97 14.48
C VAL A 253 6.72 -36.47 13.20
N GLY A 254 6.95 -37.16 12.06
CA GLY A 254 6.24 -36.88 10.83
C GLY A 254 7.00 -37.14 9.53
N MET A 255 8.14 -37.84 9.58
CA MET A 255 8.84 -38.31 8.37
C MET A 255 8.88 -39.86 8.32
N THR A 256 7.72 -40.50 8.44
CA THR A 256 7.53 -41.91 8.05
C THR A 256 6.40 -41.99 7.02
#